data_75fbcc1517989800d35cece275cab6ea
#
_entry.id   75fbcc1517989800d35cece275cab6ea
#
_cell.length_a   1.000
_cell.length_b   1.000
_cell.length_c   1.000
_cell.angle_alpha   90.00
_cell.angle_beta   90.00
_cell.angle_gamma   90.00
#
_symmetry.space_group_name_H-M   'P 1'
#
loop_
_entity.id
_entity.type
_entity.pdbx_description
1 polymer ?
#
loop_
_entity_poly.entity_id
_entity_poly.type
_entity_poly.pdbx_seq_one_letter_code
_entity_poly.pdbx_strand_id
1 'polypeptide(L)'
;MSVHQDTDTKVVVYVRLLDEGTDVWRPGHATALSDGTFRLLEPDGYDPNAEKWEFPPSTKVRCVAKKFTDSGEGLVAVARAG
;
A
#
# COMPACT_ATOMS: atom_id res chain seq x y z
N MET A 1 15.27 -26.23 0.91
CA MET A 1 14.93 -25.64 1.09
C MET A 1 14.54 -24.70 0.98
N SER A 2 14.48 -24.46 0.87
CA SER A 2 14.26 -23.57 0.86
C SER A 2 13.78 -22.75 1.15
N VAL A 3 13.77 -22.29 1.26
CA VAL A 3 13.34 -21.53 1.65
C VAL A 3 12.93 -20.51 1.57
N HIS A 4 12.84 -20.13 1.36
CA HIS A 4 12.52 -19.23 1.25
C HIS A 4 11.95 -18.30 1.44
N GLN A 5 11.96 -17.79 1.28
CA GLN A 5 11.43 -17.00 1.29
C GLN A 5 10.39 -16.29 1.57
N ASP A 6 10.06 -16.20 1.91
CA ASP A 6 8.95 -15.80 2.59
C ASP A 6 8.93 -14.43 3.06
N THR A 7 9.99 -13.72 3.01
CA THR A 7 10.09 -12.34 3.33
C THR A 7 9.46 -11.47 2.26
N ASP A 8 9.08 -12.08 1.15
CA ASP A 8 8.53 -11.33 0.04
C ASP A 8 7.04 -11.52 -0.14
N THR A 9 6.34 -11.70 0.97
CA THR A 9 4.89 -11.83 0.90
C THR A 9 4.26 -10.54 0.38
N LYS A 10 3.52 -10.66 -0.71
CA LYS A 10 2.80 -9.52 -1.28
C LYS A 10 1.41 -9.45 -0.70
N VAL A 11 1.00 -8.26 -0.35
CA VAL A 11 -0.34 -8.02 0.19
C VAL A 11 -0.94 -6.81 -0.51
N VAL A 12 -2.25 -6.69 -0.44
CA VAL A 12 -2.94 -5.52 -0.97
C VAL A 12 -2.96 -4.46 0.12
N VAL A 13 -2.50 -3.26 -0.23
CA VAL A 13 -2.52 -2.11 0.68
C VAL A 13 -3.18 -0.97 -0.07
N TYR A 14 -4.15 -0.33 0.56
CA TYR A 14 -4.85 0.81 -0.04
C TYR A 14 -4.10 2.09 0.31
N VAL A 15 -3.88 2.91 -0.70
CA VAL A 15 -3.19 4.19 -0.55
C VAL A 15 -4.17 5.28 -0.93
N ARG A 16 -4.21 6.32 -0.12
CA ARG A 16 -5.10 7.45 -0.38
C ARG A 16 -4.55 8.26 -1.54
N LEU A 17 -5.43 8.64 -2.45
CA LEU A 17 -5.07 9.55 -3.54
C LEU A 17 -5.25 10.98 -3.10
N LEU A 18 -4.30 11.82 -3.47
CA LEU A 18 -4.35 13.25 -3.17
C LEU A 18 -5.11 13.96 -4.28
N ASP A 19 -5.61 15.16 -3.97
CA ASP A 19 -6.24 16.04 -4.96
C ASP A 19 -7.52 15.49 -5.57
N GLU A 20 -8.23 14.64 -4.83
CA GLU A 20 -9.44 14.02 -5.35
C GLU A 20 -10.74 14.58 -4.79
N GLY A 21 -10.71 15.52 -3.93
CA GLY A 21 -11.92 16.13 -3.39
C GLY A 21 -12.67 15.28 -2.37
N THR A 22 -12.63 13.97 -2.50
CA THR A 22 -13.17 13.04 -1.50
C THR A 22 -12.12 11.99 -1.22
N ASP A 23 -12.37 11.18 -0.18
CA ASP A 23 -11.41 10.12 0.15
C ASP A 23 -11.49 9.03 -0.90
N VAL A 24 -10.46 8.91 -1.70
CA VAL A 24 -10.34 7.89 -2.72
C VAL A 24 -9.16 7.00 -2.35
N TRP A 25 -9.41 5.71 -2.25
CA TRP A 25 -8.39 4.73 -1.88
C TRP A 25 -8.04 3.88 -3.09
N ARG A 26 -6.78 3.85 -3.43
CA ARG A 26 -6.27 3.11 -4.58
C ARG A 26 -5.72 1.78 -4.08
N PRO A 27 -6.25 0.64 -4.52
CA PRO A 27 -5.65 -0.63 -4.14
C PRO A 27 -4.30 -0.79 -4.82
N GLY A 28 -3.29 -1.06 -4.03
CA GLY A 28 -1.96 -1.31 -4.53
C GLY A 28 -1.41 -2.57 -3.91
N HIS A 29 -0.22 -2.93 -4.31
CA HIS A 29 0.47 -4.09 -3.74
C HIS A 29 1.66 -3.60 -2.94
N ALA A 30 1.99 -4.36 -1.90
CA ALA A 30 3.14 -4.05 -1.06
C ALA A 30 3.80 -5.33 -0.62
N THR A 31 5.08 -5.24 -0.29
CA THR A 31 5.81 -6.34 0.30
C THR A 31 5.75 -6.18 1.81
N ALA A 32 5.30 -7.22 2.50
CA ALA A 32 5.30 -7.21 3.96
C ALA A 32 6.73 -7.42 4.45
N LEU A 33 7.18 -6.52 5.32
CA LEU A 33 8.54 -6.57 5.83
C LEU A 33 8.55 -7.17 7.23
N SER A 34 9.71 -7.62 7.66
CA SER A 34 9.82 -8.37 8.92
C SER A 34 9.54 -7.52 10.15
N ASP A 35 9.62 -6.20 10.03
CA ASP A 35 9.39 -5.32 11.17
C ASP A 35 7.93 -4.84 11.28
N GLY A 36 7.04 -5.44 10.51
CA GLY A 36 5.62 -5.08 10.57
C GLY A 36 5.25 -3.91 9.68
N THR A 37 6.17 -3.42 8.88
CA THR A 37 5.88 -2.37 7.91
C THR A 37 5.73 -2.96 6.53
N PHE A 38 5.45 -2.12 5.55
CA PHE A 38 5.18 -2.56 4.19
C PHE A 38 5.87 -1.62 3.21
N ARG A 39 6.43 -2.18 2.15
CA ARG A 39 7.02 -1.37 1.09
C ARG A 39 6.09 -1.40 -0.11
N LEU A 40 5.62 -0.23 -0.50
CA LEU A 40 4.71 -0.11 -1.63
C LEU A 40 5.42 -0.45 -2.93
N LEU A 41 4.73 -1.16 -3.81
CA LEU A 41 5.27 -1.55 -5.11
C LEU A 41 4.67 -0.68 -6.19
N GLU A 42 5.42 -0.46 -7.25
CA GLU A 42 4.94 0.34 -8.37
C GLU A 42 4.08 -0.54 -9.27
N PRO A 43 2.81 -0.15 -9.51
CA PRO A 43 2.00 -0.92 -10.44
C PRO A 43 2.42 -0.70 -11.88
N ASP A 44 2.09 -1.65 -12.74
CA ASP A 44 2.33 -1.50 -14.17
C ASP A 44 1.58 -0.29 -14.67
N GLY A 45 2.25 0.51 -15.48
CA GLY A 45 1.63 1.68 -16.05
C GLY A 45 1.43 2.83 -15.07
N TYR A 46 2.09 2.78 -13.92
CA TYR A 46 1.97 3.86 -12.95
C TYR A 46 2.47 5.18 -13.54
N ASP A 47 1.65 6.22 -13.37
CA ASP A 47 1.99 7.56 -13.86
C ASP A 47 1.78 8.55 -12.71
N PRO A 48 2.84 9.10 -12.14
CA PRO A 48 2.70 10.02 -11.02
C PRO A 48 2.00 11.32 -11.39
N ASN A 49 1.86 11.63 -12.68
CA ASN A 49 1.10 12.79 -13.09
C ASN A 49 -0.40 12.51 -13.16
N ALA A 50 -0.78 11.25 -13.31
CA ALA A 50 -2.17 10.86 -13.37
C ALA A 50 -2.74 10.52 -11.99
N GLU A 51 -1.91 9.94 -11.13
CA GLU A 51 -2.34 9.57 -9.77
C GLU A 51 -1.33 10.08 -8.77
N LYS A 52 -1.79 10.87 -7.84
CA LYS A 52 -0.91 11.37 -6.78
C LYS A 52 -1.20 10.62 -5.49
N TRP A 53 -0.36 9.65 -5.19
CA TRP A 53 -0.51 8.83 -3.99
C TRP A 53 0.02 9.60 -2.79
N GLU A 54 -0.67 9.49 -1.67
CA GLU A 54 -0.18 10.07 -0.41
C GLU A 54 1.21 9.53 -0.07
N PHE A 55 1.42 8.23 -0.32
CA PHE A 55 2.73 7.60 -0.16
C PHE A 55 3.07 6.94 -1.50
N PRO A 56 4.02 7.50 -2.25
CA PRO A 56 4.32 6.97 -3.60
C PRO A 56 4.91 5.56 -3.55
N PRO A 57 4.92 4.86 -4.69
CA PRO A 57 5.60 3.56 -4.76
C PRO A 57 7.02 3.62 -4.23
N SER A 58 7.47 2.54 -3.65
CA SER A 58 8.77 2.37 -3.00
C SER A 58 8.84 2.96 -1.59
N THR A 59 7.81 3.66 -1.14
CA THR A 59 7.77 4.18 0.22
C THR A 59 7.51 3.03 1.20
N LYS A 60 8.23 3.04 2.29
CA LYS A 60 7.99 2.12 3.39
C LYS A 60 6.94 2.76 4.30
N VAL A 61 5.86 2.03 4.58
CA VAL A 61 4.72 2.60 5.29
C VAL A 61 4.26 1.71 6.41
N ARG A 62 3.60 2.33 7.38
CA ARG A 62 2.83 1.61 8.38
C ARG A 62 1.39 1.55 7.92
N CYS A 63 0.73 0.42 8.19
CA CYS A 63 -0.65 0.22 7.79
C CYS A 63 -1.50 -0.14 8.98
N VAL A 64 -2.79 0.17 8.89
CA VAL A 64 -3.78 -0.26 9.86
C VAL A 64 -4.94 -0.89 9.10
N ALA A 65 -5.70 -1.71 9.80
CA ALA A 65 -6.90 -2.30 9.21
C ALA A 65 -7.99 -1.23 9.16
N LYS A 66 -8.70 -1.18 8.04
CA LYS A 66 -9.80 -0.26 7.87
C LYS A 66 -10.97 -1.04 7.27
N LYS A 67 -12.16 -0.76 7.76
CA LYS A 67 -13.36 -1.39 7.23
C LYS A 67 -13.95 -0.49 6.15
N PHE A 68 -14.08 -1.06 4.96
CA PHE A 68 -14.71 -0.36 3.83
C PHE A 68 -16.15 -0.82 3.74
N THR A 69 -17.04 0.10 3.38
CA THR A 69 -18.48 -0.18 3.39
C THR A 69 -18.85 -1.37 2.53
N ASP A 70 -18.28 -1.44 1.34
CA ASP A 70 -18.69 -2.46 0.38
C ASP A 70 -17.69 -3.58 0.20
N SER A 71 -16.46 -3.41 0.63
CA SER A 71 -15.38 -4.32 0.32
C SER A 71 -14.86 -5.11 1.50
N GLY A 72 -15.46 -4.91 2.67
CA GLY A 72 -14.95 -5.56 3.87
C GLY A 72 -13.73 -4.84 4.40
N GLU A 73 -12.85 -5.58 5.05
CA GLU A 73 -11.70 -5.00 5.73
C GLU A 73 -10.45 -5.06 4.87
N GLY A 74 -9.65 -4.01 4.90
CA GLY A 74 -8.39 -3.98 4.18
C GLY A 74 -7.35 -3.21 4.96
N LEU A 75 -6.10 -3.29 4.50
CA LEU A 75 -5.01 -2.52 5.09
C LEU A 75 -4.88 -1.20 4.37
N VAL A 76 -4.73 -0.13 5.12
CA VAL A 76 -4.52 1.19 4.54
C VAL A 76 -3.21 1.77 5.06
N ALA A 77 -2.47 2.44 4.20
CA ALA A 77 -1.24 3.10 4.57
C ALA A 77 -1.58 4.40 5.32
N VAL A 78 -1.04 4.57 6.51
CA VAL A 78 -1.37 5.71 7.35
C VAL A 78 -0.18 6.60 7.68
N ALA A 79 1.03 6.09 7.55
CA ALA A 79 2.22 6.86 7.91
C ALA A 79 3.43 6.31 7.22
N ARG A 80 4.36 7.19 6.93
CA ARG A 80 5.68 6.79 6.43
C ARG A 80 6.46 6.17 7.58
N ALA A 81 7.08 5.04 7.32
CA ALA A 81 7.75 4.27 8.38
C ALA A 81 9.26 4.36 8.33
N GLY A 82 9.81 4.87 7.31
CA GLY A 82 11.25 4.93 7.15
C GLY A 82 11.82 6.31 7.14
#